data_fcc30d838d7ab3ed4ad9093a18f2c79f
#
_entry.id   fcc30d838d7ab3ed4ad9093a18f2c79f
#
_cell.length_a   1.000
_cell.length_b   1.000
_cell.length_c   1.000
_cell.angle_alpha   90.00
_cell.angle_beta   90.00
_cell.angle_gamma   90.00
#
_symmetry.space_group_name_H-M   'P 1'
#
loop_
_entity.id
_entity.type
_entity.pdbx_description
1 polymer ?
#
loop_
_entity_poly.entity_id
_entity_poly.type
_entity_poly.pdbx_seq_one_letter_code
_entity_poly.pdbx_strand_id
1 'polypeptide(L)'
;MRQVQPAIEDGTPISDWLIRSAHKILLGYGRGANQSPGQYKDEQNYLVDRAQRQILFIPISPEHLPVGMEKLFSFMENEKYEALIRTAMTHIEFEALHPFKDGNGRIGRMLITLLL
;
A
#
# COMPACT_ATOMS: atom_id res chain seq x y z
N MET A 1 6.34 -2.48 -15.23
CA MET A 1 6.94 -1.43 -14.38
C MET A 1 7.20 -0.13 -15.13
N ARG A 2 7.11 -0.16 -16.43
CA ARG A 2 7.38 1.02 -17.24
C ARG A 2 6.43 2.19 -16.94
N GLN A 3 5.18 1.88 -16.56
CA GLN A 3 4.21 2.91 -16.19
C GLN A 3 4.53 3.58 -14.85
N VAL A 4 5.18 2.83 -13.97
CA VAL A 4 5.56 3.33 -12.65
C VAL A 4 6.81 4.19 -12.73
N GLN A 5 7.82 3.71 -13.43
CA GLN A 5 9.12 4.37 -13.52
C GLN A 5 9.05 5.78 -14.12
N PRO A 6 8.40 5.99 -15.28
CA PRO A 6 8.28 7.34 -15.83
C PRO A 6 7.56 8.31 -14.91
N ALA A 7 6.53 7.85 -14.19
CA ALA A 7 5.81 8.70 -13.27
C ALA A 7 6.71 9.22 -12.15
N ILE A 8 7.58 8.36 -11.60
CA ILE A 8 8.52 8.77 -10.56
C ILE A 8 9.61 9.69 -11.13
N GLU A 9 10.15 9.35 -12.30
CA GLU A 9 11.20 10.13 -12.91
C GLU A 9 10.72 11.54 -13.29
N ASP A 10 9.48 11.66 -13.69
CA ASP A 10 8.87 12.94 -14.02
C ASP A 10 8.44 13.75 -12.81
N GLY A 11 8.73 13.25 -11.61
CA GLY A 11 8.31 13.93 -10.39
C GLY A 11 6.83 13.80 -10.09
N THR A 12 6.14 12.89 -10.76
CA THR A 12 4.73 12.64 -10.51
C THR A 12 4.56 12.04 -9.11
N PRO A 13 3.67 12.59 -8.28
CA PRO A 13 3.47 12.07 -6.94
C PRO A 13 2.97 10.62 -6.96
N ILE A 14 3.31 9.87 -5.92
CA ILE A 14 2.75 8.55 -5.73
C ILE A 14 1.26 8.73 -5.47
N SER A 15 0.44 8.03 -6.23
CA SER A 15 -1.00 8.20 -6.24
C SER A 15 -1.71 6.87 -6.17
N ASP A 16 -3.02 6.95 -6.01
CA ASP A 16 -3.91 5.80 -6.07
C ASP A 16 -3.67 4.96 -7.34
N TRP A 17 -3.60 5.62 -8.47
CA TRP A 17 -3.36 4.96 -9.76
C TRP A 17 -2.04 4.19 -9.76
N LEU A 18 -0.98 4.82 -9.26
CA LEU A 18 0.34 4.22 -9.25
C LEU A 18 0.38 2.96 -8.38
N ILE A 19 -0.16 3.05 -7.17
CA ILE A 19 -0.16 1.92 -6.23
C ILE A 19 -1.00 0.77 -6.77
N ARG A 20 -2.18 1.06 -7.29
CA ARG A 20 -3.05 0.03 -7.83
C ARG A 20 -2.49 -0.61 -9.09
N SER A 21 -1.85 0.19 -9.96
CA SER A 21 -1.20 -0.33 -11.15
C SER A 21 -0.03 -1.24 -10.82
N ALA A 22 0.80 -0.84 -9.84
CA ALA A 22 1.90 -1.67 -9.38
C ALA A 22 1.39 -2.99 -8.78
N HIS A 23 0.34 -2.93 -7.98
CA HIS A 23 -0.27 -4.12 -7.39
C HIS A 23 -0.78 -5.07 -8.47
N LYS A 24 -1.44 -4.53 -9.49
CA LYS A 24 -1.93 -5.33 -10.60
C LYS A 24 -0.80 -6.07 -11.31
N ILE A 25 0.31 -5.37 -11.55
CA ILE A 25 1.46 -5.98 -12.22
C ILE A 25 2.08 -7.06 -11.35
N LEU A 26 2.28 -6.78 -10.06
CA LEU A 26 2.94 -7.71 -9.14
C LEU A 26 2.12 -8.98 -8.91
N LEU A 27 0.80 -8.89 -8.89
CA LEU A 27 -0.07 -10.02 -8.63
C LEU A 27 -0.66 -10.64 -9.89
N GLY A 28 -0.47 -10.01 -11.05
CA GLY A 28 -1.07 -10.46 -12.30
C GLY A 28 -0.53 -11.81 -12.79
N TYR A 29 0.65 -12.19 -12.33
CA TYR A 29 1.32 -13.42 -12.72
C TYR A 29 1.73 -14.20 -11.47
N GLY A 30 1.25 -15.42 -11.32
CA GLY A 30 1.66 -16.29 -10.25
C GLY A 30 0.76 -16.23 -9.02
N ARG A 31 1.36 -16.43 -7.84
CA ARG A 31 0.62 -16.47 -6.58
C ARG A 31 -0.02 -15.12 -6.30
N GLY A 32 -1.29 -15.12 -6.01
CA GLY A 32 -2.04 -13.89 -5.76
C GLY A 32 -2.86 -13.42 -6.95
N ALA A 33 -2.76 -14.09 -8.11
CA ALA A 33 -3.51 -13.70 -9.30
C ALA A 33 -5.03 -13.70 -9.07
N ASN A 34 -5.51 -14.49 -8.12
CA ASN A 34 -6.93 -14.57 -7.78
C ASN A 34 -7.32 -13.63 -6.64
N GLN A 35 -6.42 -12.77 -6.19
CA GLN A 35 -6.64 -11.88 -5.05
C GLN A 35 -6.89 -10.44 -5.49
N SER A 36 -7.73 -10.27 -6.50
CA SER A 36 -8.18 -8.97 -7.00
C SER A 36 -7.04 -8.01 -7.34
N PRO A 37 -6.15 -8.35 -8.30
CA PRO A 37 -5.04 -7.49 -8.67
C PRO A 37 -5.52 -6.07 -9.04
N GLY A 38 -4.86 -5.06 -8.47
CA GLY A 38 -5.16 -3.66 -8.77
C GLY A 38 -6.39 -3.10 -8.08
N GLN A 39 -7.02 -3.88 -7.21
CA GLN A 39 -8.23 -3.44 -6.52
C GLN A 39 -8.03 -3.48 -5.01
N TYR A 40 -8.51 -2.45 -4.33
CA TYR A 40 -8.53 -2.44 -2.88
C TYR A 40 -9.52 -3.47 -2.34
N LYS A 41 -9.34 -3.84 -1.08
CA LYS A 41 -10.20 -4.81 -0.42
C LYS A 41 -11.65 -4.33 -0.39
N ASP A 42 -12.57 -5.28 -0.53
CA ASP A 42 -14.01 -5.03 -0.41
C ASP A 42 -14.60 -5.72 0.82
N GLU A 43 -13.78 -6.49 1.54
CA GLU A 43 -14.15 -7.16 2.76
C GLU A 43 -13.16 -6.82 3.86
N GLN A 44 -13.61 -6.87 5.11
CA GLN A 44 -12.76 -6.64 6.27
C GLN A 44 -11.70 -7.73 6.34
N ASN A 45 -10.45 -7.33 6.46
CA ASN A 45 -9.35 -8.25 6.71
C ASN A 45 -8.90 -8.14 8.17
N TYR A 46 -8.11 -9.12 8.59
CA TYR A 46 -7.61 -9.21 9.96
C TYR A 46 -6.17 -9.68 9.91
N LEU A 47 -5.35 -9.12 10.79
CA LEU A 47 -3.99 -9.63 11.01
C LEU A 47 -4.07 -10.56 12.22
N VAL A 48 -3.72 -11.82 12.01
CA VAL A 48 -3.90 -12.85 13.01
C VAL A 48 -2.58 -13.57 13.32
N ASP A 49 -2.45 -14.00 14.56
CA ASP A 49 -1.42 -14.95 14.97
C ASP A 49 -2.03 -16.35 14.84
N ARG A 50 -1.62 -17.08 13.82
CA ARG A 50 -2.17 -18.41 13.56
C ARG A 50 -1.82 -19.42 14.63
N ALA A 51 -0.64 -19.29 15.25
CA ALA A 51 -0.22 -20.20 16.29
C ALA A 51 -1.07 -20.08 17.54
N GLN A 52 -1.41 -18.87 17.91
CA GLN A 52 -2.20 -18.59 19.11
C GLN A 52 -3.68 -18.40 18.82
N ARG A 53 -4.08 -18.37 17.55
CA ARG A 53 -5.45 -18.15 17.11
C ARG A 53 -6.03 -16.85 17.65
N GLN A 54 -5.20 -15.81 17.68
CA GLN A 54 -5.60 -14.49 18.18
C GLN A 54 -5.56 -13.47 17.05
N ILE A 55 -6.51 -12.53 17.10
CA ILE A 55 -6.49 -11.38 16.21
C ILE A 55 -5.50 -10.38 16.81
N LEU A 56 -4.44 -10.07 16.06
CA LEU A 56 -3.41 -9.12 16.48
C LEU A 56 -3.82 -7.68 16.18
N PHE A 57 -4.52 -7.46 15.08
CA PHE A 57 -4.85 -6.12 14.62
C PHE A 57 -6.01 -6.19 13.63
N ILE A 58 -6.91 -5.21 13.72
CA ILE A 58 -8.01 -5.07 12.77
C ILE A 58 -7.75 -3.79 11.96
N PRO A 59 -7.34 -3.94 10.69
CA PRO A 59 -7.12 -2.77 9.83
C PRO A 59 -8.40 -1.99 9.58
N ILE A 60 -8.25 -0.80 9.03
CA ILE A 60 -9.39 0.05 8.67
C ILE A 60 -10.38 -0.72 7.78
N SER A 61 -11.67 -0.45 7.95
CA SER A 61 -12.70 -1.09 7.14
C SER A 61 -12.65 -0.63 5.68
N PRO A 62 -13.16 -1.45 4.75
CA PRO A 62 -13.21 -1.04 3.35
C PRO A 62 -13.94 0.28 3.12
N GLU A 63 -14.96 0.55 3.91
CA GLU A 63 -15.76 1.79 3.79
C GLU A 63 -14.93 3.04 4.06
N HIS A 64 -14.01 2.96 5.00
CA HIS A 64 -13.18 4.10 5.42
C HIS A 64 -11.81 4.12 4.76
N LEU A 65 -11.48 3.07 4.02
CA LEU A 65 -10.17 2.96 3.36
C LEU A 65 -9.87 4.11 2.41
N PRO A 66 -10.81 4.56 1.56
CA PRO A 66 -10.50 5.66 0.64
C PRO A 66 -10.00 6.93 1.34
N VAL A 67 -10.60 7.29 2.46
CA VAL A 67 -10.15 8.46 3.23
C VAL A 67 -8.77 8.21 3.82
N GLY A 68 -8.53 7.01 4.33
CA GLY A 68 -7.22 6.63 4.88
C GLY A 68 -6.12 6.68 3.83
N MET A 69 -6.41 6.18 2.63
CA MET A 69 -5.44 6.21 1.53
C MET A 69 -5.17 7.65 1.06
N GLU A 70 -6.20 8.47 0.99
CA GLU A 70 -6.05 9.87 0.62
C GLU A 70 -5.13 10.62 1.60
N LYS A 71 -5.32 10.39 2.89
CA LYS A 71 -4.46 10.97 3.91
C LYS A 71 -3.02 10.48 3.78
N LEU A 72 -2.84 9.21 3.45
CA LEU A 72 -1.51 8.66 3.24
C LEU A 72 -0.82 9.31 2.05
N PHE A 73 -1.52 9.48 0.93
CA PHE A 73 -0.95 10.15 -0.24
C PHE A 73 -0.55 11.58 0.07
N SER A 74 -1.36 12.32 0.81
CA SER A 74 -1.03 13.68 1.24
C SER A 74 0.20 13.69 2.13
N PHE A 75 0.33 12.73 3.02
CA PHE A 75 1.48 12.64 3.91
C PHE A 75 2.77 12.37 3.12
N MET A 76 2.70 11.51 2.11
CA MET A 76 3.88 11.20 1.29
C MET A 76 4.47 12.43 0.61
N GLU A 77 3.65 13.44 0.33
CA GLU A 77 4.08 14.68 -0.32
C GLU A 77 4.49 15.76 0.68
N ASN A 78 4.37 15.52 1.98
CA ASN A 78 4.60 16.54 2.99
C ASN A 78 6.10 16.73 3.25
N GLU A 79 6.65 17.80 2.70
CA GLU A 79 8.08 18.10 2.79
C GLU A 79 8.52 18.64 4.16
N LYS A 80 7.60 18.84 5.09
CA LYS A 80 7.95 19.23 6.46
C LYS A 80 8.74 18.16 7.19
N TYR A 81 8.61 16.90 6.77
CA TYR A 81 9.32 15.79 7.36
C TYR A 81 10.49 15.39 6.49
N GLU A 82 11.60 15.01 7.11
CA GLU A 82 12.73 14.48 6.37
C GLU A 82 12.31 13.24 5.59
N ALA A 83 12.97 13.02 4.45
CA ALA A 83 12.62 11.90 3.57
C ALA A 83 12.67 10.55 4.28
N LEU A 84 13.68 10.32 5.12
CA LEU A 84 13.82 9.06 5.84
C LEU A 84 12.67 8.83 6.83
N ILE A 85 12.34 9.86 7.61
CA ILE A 85 11.24 9.77 8.58
C ILE A 85 9.92 9.59 7.84
N ARG A 86 9.70 10.36 6.79
CA ARG A 86 8.50 10.28 5.99
C ARG A 86 8.33 8.90 5.36
N THR A 87 9.41 8.31 4.87
CA THR A 87 9.39 6.97 4.30
C THR A 87 9.02 5.93 5.35
N ALA A 88 9.64 5.99 6.52
CA ALA A 88 9.36 5.06 7.60
C ALA A 88 7.91 5.15 8.07
N MET A 89 7.41 6.35 8.27
CA MET A 89 6.03 6.58 8.71
C MET A 89 5.02 6.15 7.64
N THR A 90 5.32 6.41 6.38
CA THR A 90 4.49 5.95 5.26
C THR A 90 4.38 4.44 5.23
N HIS A 91 5.51 3.76 5.42
CA HIS A 91 5.52 2.30 5.43
C HIS A 91 4.67 1.75 6.58
N ILE A 92 4.85 2.28 7.78
CA ILE A 92 4.07 1.86 8.95
C ILE A 92 2.58 2.08 8.72
N GLU A 93 2.21 3.25 8.22
CA GLU A 93 0.80 3.58 7.98
C GLU A 93 0.20 2.72 6.88
N PHE A 94 0.95 2.48 5.80
CA PHE A 94 0.49 1.60 4.72
C PHE A 94 0.21 0.19 5.25
N GLU A 95 1.13 -0.34 6.07
CA GLU A 95 0.94 -1.66 6.66
C GLU A 95 -0.28 -1.69 7.59
N ALA A 96 -0.53 -0.59 8.32
CA ALA A 96 -1.70 -0.49 9.19
C ALA A 96 -3.01 -0.42 8.41
N LEU A 97 -3.02 0.28 7.27
CA LEU A 97 -4.20 0.35 6.41
C LEU A 97 -4.51 -0.99 5.77
N HIS A 98 -3.48 -1.73 5.43
CA HIS A 98 -3.60 -3.07 4.83
C HIS A 98 -4.63 -3.07 3.69
N PRO A 99 -4.41 -2.26 2.62
CA PRO A 99 -5.48 -1.94 1.69
C PRO A 99 -5.89 -3.04 0.72
N PHE A 100 -5.03 -4.04 0.49
CA PHE A 100 -5.30 -5.09 -0.47
C PHE A 100 -5.63 -6.41 0.21
N LYS A 101 -6.23 -7.33 -0.54
CA LYS A 101 -6.48 -8.69 -0.03
C LYS A 101 -5.18 -9.47 0.13
N ASP A 102 -4.22 -9.22 -0.75
CA ASP A 102 -2.91 -9.86 -0.72
C ASP A 102 -1.89 -8.91 -1.33
N GLY A 103 -0.62 -9.16 -1.04
CA GLY A 103 0.46 -8.37 -1.63
C GLY A 103 0.78 -7.07 -0.91
N ASN A 104 0.16 -6.79 0.24
CA ASN A 104 0.41 -5.56 0.99
C ASN A 104 1.88 -5.41 1.38
N GLY A 105 2.52 -6.49 1.81
CA GLY A 105 3.93 -6.45 2.18
C GLY A 105 4.83 -6.10 1.00
N ARG A 106 4.54 -6.65 -0.18
CA ARG A 106 5.32 -6.36 -1.39
C ARG A 106 5.16 -4.91 -1.81
N ILE A 107 3.95 -4.39 -1.78
CA ILE A 107 3.70 -2.99 -2.12
C ILE A 107 4.32 -2.07 -1.06
N GLY A 108 4.20 -2.41 0.22
CA GLY A 108 4.82 -1.63 1.29
C GLY A 108 6.32 -1.51 1.14
N ARG A 109 6.99 -2.61 0.78
CA ARG A 109 8.43 -2.59 0.53
C ARG A 109 8.79 -1.79 -0.72
N MET A 110 7.98 -1.88 -1.76
CA MET A 110 8.16 -1.07 -2.96
C MET A 110 8.11 0.42 -2.64
N LEU A 111 7.18 0.83 -1.78
CA LEU A 111 7.06 2.23 -1.37
C LEU A 111 8.32 2.73 -0.69
N ILE A 112 8.98 1.92 0.12
CA ILE A 112 10.25 2.29 0.75
C ILE A 112 11.27 2.63 -0.34
N THR A 113 11.40 1.76 -1.33
CA THR A 113 12.34 1.97 -2.43
C THR A 113 12.04 3.23 -3.22
N LEU A 114 10.77 3.50 -3.48
CA LEU A 114 10.36 4.65 -4.28
C LEU A 114 10.51 5.98 -3.53
N LEU A 115 10.37 5.97 -2.21
CA LEU A 115 10.43 7.19 -1.40
C LEU A 115 11.84 7.54 -0.95
N LEU A 116 12.76 6.59 -0.95
CA LEU A 116 14.16 6.84 -0.67
C LEU A 116 14.89 7.20 -1.96
#